data_04d611e7b9747e00de1734efa309acc2
#
_entry.id   04d611e7b9747e00de1734efa309acc2
#
_cell.length_a   1.000
_cell.length_b   1.000
_cell.length_c   1.000
_cell.angle_alpha   90.00
_cell.angle_beta   90.00
_cell.angle_gamma   90.00
#
_symmetry.space_group_name_H-M   'P 1'
#
loop_
_entity.id
_entity.type
_entity.pdbx_description
1 polymer ?
#
loop_
_entity_poly.entity_id
_entity_poly.type
_entity_poly.pdbx_seq_one_letter_code
_entity_poly.pdbx_strand_id
1 'polypeptide(L)'
;MPVETTYTSLRERLAAVLDQVANDQEVVIVRRRGAKDVALVPAEELASLMETAHLLRSPRNAQRLLAALERAAHRKGKPESVDKLRREMRLGAAR
;
A
#
# COMPACT_ATOMS: atom_id res chain seq x y z
N MET A 1 -8.20 2.17 -7.50
CA MET A 1 -9.22 2.19 -6.44
C MET A 1 -9.40 0.81 -5.87
N PRO A 2 -9.61 0.66 -4.57
CA PRO A 2 -9.83 -0.66 -4.01
C PRO A 2 -11.16 -1.25 -4.49
N VAL A 3 -11.15 -2.54 -4.68
CA VAL A 3 -12.35 -3.29 -5.02
C VAL A 3 -13.12 -3.59 -3.73
N GLU A 4 -14.41 -3.45 -3.76
CA GLU A 4 -15.24 -3.74 -2.60
C GLU A 4 -16.01 -5.05 -2.81
N THR A 5 -16.13 -5.84 -1.74
CA THR A 5 -16.93 -7.05 -1.75
C THR A 5 -17.60 -7.23 -0.39
N THR A 6 -18.54 -8.17 -0.31
CA THR A 6 -19.20 -8.51 0.95
C THR A 6 -18.57 -9.78 1.51
N TYR A 7 -18.78 -10.01 2.81
CA TYR A 7 -18.32 -11.24 3.46
C TYR A 7 -18.90 -12.49 2.78
N THR A 8 -20.20 -12.47 2.46
CA THR A 8 -20.84 -13.61 1.80
C THR A 8 -20.24 -13.91 0.44
N SER A 9 -20.03 -12.87 -0.37
CA SER A 9 -19.39 -13.04 -1.69
C SER A 9 -17.95 -13.53 -1.56
N LEU A 10 -17.21 -13.01 -0.58
CA LEU A 10 -15.85 -13.46 -0.32
C LEU A 10 -15.81 -14.96 0.02
N ARG A 11 -16.72 -15.42 0.88
CA ARG A 11 -16.78 -16.84 1.25
C ARG A 11 -17.00 -17.74 0.04
N GLU A 12 -17.88 -17.32 -0.86
CA GLU A 12 -18.20 -18.10 -2.06
C GLU A 12 -17.07 -18.11 -3.07
N ARG A 13 -16.24 -17.09 -3.10
CA ARG A 13 -15.20 -16.89 -4.10
C ARG A 13 -13.82 -16.67 -3.48
N LEU A 14 -13.58 -17.26 -2.34
CA LEU A 14 -12.37 -16.99 -1.56
C LEU A 14 -11.09 -17.20 -2.35
N ALA A 15 -10.95 -18.35 -3.02
CA ALA A 15 -9.74 -18.64 -3.78
C ALA A 15 -9.52 -17.63 -4.90
N ALA A 16 -10.58 -17.26 -5.61
CA ALA A 16 -10.49 -16.29 -6.71
C ALA A 16 -10.10 -14.90 -6.19
N VAL A 17 -10.67 -14.48 -5.06
CA VAL A 17 -10.37 -13.18 -4.48
C VAL A 17 -8.92 -13.14 -3.97
N LEU A 18 -8.46 -14.19 -3.32
CA LEU A 18 -7.07 -14.26 -2.85
C LEU A 18 -6.10 -14.21 -4.02
N ASP A 19 -6.40 -14.91 -5.12
CA ASP A 19 -5.57 -14.87 -6.33
C ASP A 19 -5.56 -13.45 -6.94
N GLN A 20 -6.70 -12.80 -6.95
CA GLN A 20 -6.82 -11.42 -7.45
C GLN A 20 -5.94 -10.48 -6.63
N VAL A 21 -5.98 -10.58 -5.31
CA VAL A 21 -5.16 -9.74 -4.43
C VAL A 21 -3.67 -10.04 -4.65
N ALA A 22 -3.29 -11.30 -4.70
CA ALA A 22 -1.90 -11.69 -4.79
C ALA A 22 -1.30 -11.42 -6.18
N ASN A 23 -2.03 -11.75 -7.25
CA ASN A 23 -1.49 -11.69 -8.61
C ASN A 23 -1.67 -10.33 -9.25
N ASP A 24 -2.80 -9.67 -9.00
CA ASP A 24 -3.11 -8.37 -9.60
C ASP A 24 -2.70 -7.20 -8.72
N GLN A 25 -2.14 -7.47 -7.55
CA GLN A 25 -1.72 -6.44 -6.59
C GLN A 25 -2.86 -5.49 -6.22
N GLU A 26 -4.06 -6.04 -6.09
CA GLU A 26 -5.24 -5.25 -5.75
C GLU A 26 -5.56 -5.30 -4.27
N VAL A 27 -6.12 -4.21 -3.76
CA VAL A 27 -6.66 -4.15 -2.41
C VAL A 27 -8.16 -4.41 -2.48
N VAL A 28 -8.64 -5.34 -1.67
CA VAL A 28 -10.07 -5.68 -1.62
C VAL A 28 -10.62 -5.33 -0.25
N ILE A 29 -11.63 -4.47 -0.21
CA ILE A 29 -12.32 -4.11 1.03
C ILE A 29 -13.47 -5.07 1.23
N VAL A 30 -13.48 -5.75 2.38
CA VAL A 30 -14.54 -6.70 2.73
C VAL A 30 -15.49 -6.03 3.70
N ARG A 31 -16.73 -5.86 3.27
CA ARG A 31 -17.77 -5.29 4.11
C ARG A 31 -18.51 -6.40 4.85
N ARG A 32 -18.67 -6.21 6.14
CA ARG A 32 -19.37 -7.16 7.00
C ARG A 32 -20.54 -6.48 7.69
N ARG A 33 -21.68 -7.15 7.68
CA ARG A 33 -22.87 -6.62 8.35
C ARG A 33 -22.66 -6.63 9.87
N GLY A 34 -22.88 -5.49 10.50
CA GLY A 34 -22.77 -5.37 11.95
C GLY A 34 -21.33 -5.42 12.50
N ALA A 35 -20.33 -5.34 11.63
CA ALA A 35 -18.92 -5.38 12.04
C ALA A 35 -18.12 -4.38 11.20
N LYS A 36 -16.92 -4.09 11.64
CA LYS A 36 -16.03 -3.17 10.91
C LYS A 36 -15.55 -3.82 9.63
N ASP A 37 -15.37 -3.00 8.59
CA ASP A 37 -14.80 -3.46 7.33
C ASP A 37 -13.33 -3.85 7.53
N VAL A 38 -12.89 -4.80 6.74
CA VAL A 38 -11.48 -5.22 6.72
C VAL A 38 -10.95 -5.13 5.29
N ALA A 39 -9.64 -5.08 5.15
CA ALA A 39 -9.01 -5.02 3.84
C ALA A 39 -8.11 -6.23 3.64
N LEU A 40 -8.17 -6.78 2.43
CA LEU A 40 -7.22 -7.79 1.97
C LEU A 40 -6.18 -7.09 1.12
N VAL A 41 -4.92 -7.20 1.49
CA VAL A 41 -3.82 -6.58 0.75
C VAL A 41 -2.73 -7.61 0.50
N PRO A 42 -1.96 -7.47 -0.59
CA PRO A 42 -0.80 -8.36 -0.79
C PRO A 42 0.17 -8.20 0.39
N ALA A 43 0.67 -9.30 0.90
CA ALA A 43 1.54 -9.26 2.08
C ALA A 43 2.79 -8.41 1.85
N GLU A 44 3.36 -8.48 0.65
CA GLU A 44 4.52 -7.68 0.29
C GLU A 44 4.21 -6.18 0.31
N GLU A 45 3.05 -5.81 -0.18
CA GLU A 45 2.61 -4.41 -0.19
C GLU A 45 2.41 -3.89 1.23
N LEU A 46 1.79 -4.70 2.09
CA LEU A 46 1.63 -4.35 3.49
C LEU A 46 2.98 -4.16 4.18
N ALA A 47 3.91 -5.06 3.94
CA ALA A 47 5.26 -4.96 4.51
C ALA A 47 5.95 -3.66 4.07
N SER A 48 5.82 -3.30 2.79
CA SER A 48 6.39 -2.06 2.25
C SER A 48 5.76 -0.83 2.89
N LEU A 49 4.44 -0.83 3.04
CA LEU A 49 3.73 0.28 3.68
C LEU A 49 4.14 0.43 5.15
N MET A 50 4.26 -0.67 5.87
CA MET A 50 4.67 -0.64 7.27
C MET A 50 6.10 -0.15 7.44
N GLU A 51 7.01 -0.54 6.54
CA GLU A 51 8.38 -0.05 6.58
C GLU A 51 8.43 1.44 6.26
N THR A 52 7.65 1.90 5.28
CA THR A 52 7.55 3.33 4.97
C THR A 52 7.03 4.11 6.16
N ALA A 53 6.00 3.62 6.84
CA ALA A 53 5.48 4.24 8.05
C ALA A 53 6.54 4.31 9.15
N HIS A 54 7.35 3.27 9.30
CA HIS A 54 8.45 3.27 10.25
C HIS A 54 9.47 4.35 9.95
N LEU A 55 9.84 4.51 8.68
CA LEU A 55 10.79 5.54 8.25
C LEU A 55 10.24 6.95 8.50
N LEU A 56 8.92 7.14 8.43
CA LEU A 56 8.29 8.43 8.64
C LEU A 56 8.26 8.88 10.10
N ARG A 57 8.66 8.03 11.04
CA ARG A 57 8.75 8.42 12.46
C ARG A 57 9.83 9.48 12.68
N SER A 58 10.82 9.56 11.81
CA SER A 58 11.83 10.61 11.84
C SER A 58 11.32 11.82 11.04
N PRO A 59 11.32 13.04 11.60
CA PRO A 59 10.92 14.24 10.86
C PRO A 59 11.75 14.44 9.59
N ARG A 60 13.03 14.11 9.64
CA ARG A 60 13.92 14.22 8.49
C ARG A 60 13.49 13.29 7.36
N ASN A 61 13.15 12.04 7.70
CA ASN A 61 12.66 11.07 6.72
C ASN A 61 11.30 11.49 6.16
N ALA A 62 10.44 12.05 6.99
CA ALA A 62 9.15 12.56 6.53
C ALA A 62 9.33 13.65 5.47
N GLN A 63 10.25 14.57 5.70
CA GLN A 63 10.55 15.63 4.72
C GLN A 63 11.10 15.06 3.42
N ARG A 64 11.97 14.06 3.50
CA ARG A 64 12.52 13.41 2.31
C ARG A 64 11.45 12.70 1.50
N LEU A 65 10.52 12.02 2.16
CA LEU A 65 9.42 11.35 1.47
C LEU A 65 8.52 12.36 0.78
N LEU A 66 8.17 13.44 1.48
CA LEU A 66 7.35 14.50 0.89
C LEU A 66 8.02 15.10 -0.34
N ALA A 67 9.32 15.36 -0.30
CA ALA A 67 10.07 15.86 -1.44
C ALA A 67 10.04 14.88 -2.61
N ALA A 68 10.19 13.58 -2.32
CA ALA A 68 10.13 12.54 -3.36
C ALA A 68 8.74 12.47 -3.99
N LEU A 69 7.68 12.61 -3.19
CA LEU A 69 6.31 12.62 -3.69
C LEU A 69 6.05 13.84 -4.58
N GLU A 70 6.58 15.00 -4.21
CA GLU A 70 6.48 16.19 -5.05
C GLU A 70 7.16 15.99 -6.40
N ARG A 71 8.36 15.39 -6.40
CA ARG A 71 9.05 15.09 -7.65
C ARG A 71 8.24 14.14 -8.52
N ALA A 72 7.64 13.11 -7.91
CA ALA A 72 6.79 12.16 -8.61
C ALA A 72 5.57 12.84 -9.22
N ALA A 73 4.96 13.77 -8.50
CA ALA A 73 3.81 14.53 -8.99
C ALA A 73 4.15 15.37 -10.21
N HIS A 74 5.38 15.89 -10.28
CA HIS A 74 5.83 16.69 -11.41
C HIS A 74 6.23 15.86 -12.63
N ARG A 75 6.34 14.55 -12.49
CA ARG A 75 6.70 13.65 -13.58
C ARG A 75 5.51 13.19 -14.44
N LYS A 76 4.41 13.86 -14.37
CA LYS A 76 3.24 13.65 -15.23
C LYS A 76 2.83 12.18 -15.39
N GLY A 77 2.32 11.60 -14.34
CA GLY A 77 1.68 10.29 -14.43
C GLY A 77 2.58 9.08 -14.38
N LYS A 78 3.84 9.24 -14.01
CA LYS A 78 4.68 8.09 -13.69
C LYS A 78 4.81 8.00 -12.16
N PRO A 79 3.89 7.24 -11.52
CA PRO A 79 3.99 7.08 -10.07
C PRO A 79 5.25 6.29 -9.71
N GLU A 80 5.94 6.73 -8.68
CA GLU A 80 7.03 5.96 -8.15
C GLU A 80 6.50 4.86 -7.25
N SER A 81 7.15 3.69 -7.27
CA SER A 81 6.77 2.61 -6.38
C SER A 81 7.12 2.95 -4.93
N VAL A 82 6.41 2.34 -3.99
CA VAL A 82 6.73 2.46 -2.58
C VAL A 82 8.15 2.00 -2.29
N ASP A 83 8.59 0.95 -2.96
CA ASP A 83 9.95 0.44 -2.81
C ASP A 83 11.00 1.46 -3.22
N LYS A 84 10.77 2.18 -4.31
CA LYS A 84 11.69 3.21 -4.75
C LYS A 84 11.76 4.36 -3.76
N LEU A 85 10.61 4.82 -3.27
CA LEU A 85 10.54 5.87 -2.25
C LEU A 85 11.26 5.44 -0.98
N ARG A 86 11.08 4.21 -0.57
CA ARG A 86 11.73 3.65 0.61
C ARG A 86 13.24 3.62 0.44
N ARG A 87 13.74 3.25 -0.74
CA ARG A 87 15.18 3.27 -1.01
C ARG A 87 15.76 4.67 -0.91
N GLU A 88 15.08 5.66 -1.44
CA GLU A 88 15.51 7.05 -1.33
C GLU A 88 15.60 7.48 0.14
N MET A 89 14.63 7.07 0.94
CA MET A 89 14.61 7.35 2.37
C MET A 89 15.80 6.72 3.10
N ARG A 90 16.10 5.45 2.78
CA ARG A 90 17.23 4.74 3.38
C ARG A 90 18.57 5.36 3.03
N LEU A 91 18.75 5.73 1.78
CA LEU A 91 19.97 6.42 1.36
C LEU A 91 20.16 7.72 2.10
N GLY A 92 19.08 8.44 2.32
CA GLY A 92 19.12 9.66 3.10
C GLY A 92 19.40 9.41 4.57
N ALA A 93 18.85 8.34 5.15
CA ALA A 93 19.04 8.01 6.55
C ALA A 93 20.43 7.50 6.87
N ALA A 94 21.16 6.96 5.90
CA ALA A 94 22.50 6.43 6.07
C ALA A 94 23.57 7.52 6.20
N ARG A 95 23.21 8.77 6.04
CA ARG A 95 24.16 9.89 6.14
C ARG A 95 24.05 10.58 7.51
#